data_29d603b81e361a9cef3dc2a79b16e32b
#
_entry.id   29d603b81e361a9cef3dc2a79b16e32b
#
_cell.length_a   1.000
_cell.length_b   1.000
_cell.length_c   1.000
_cell.angle_alpha   90.00
_cell.angle_beta   90.00
_cell.angle_gamma   90.00
#
_symmetry.space_group_name_H-M   'P 1'
#
loop_
_entity.id
_entity.type
_entity.pdbx_description
1 polymer ?
#
loop_
_entity_poly.entity_id
_entity_poly.type
_entity_poly.pdbx_seq_one_letter_code
_entity_poly.pdbx_strand_id
1 'polypeptide(L)'
;MENILKIEGYELLNQKVYRVLKEAIIKGFLEPGTKLLENKIATQMGVSRTPVREAIRKLAAEGLIKIAPNQTLIVTEVSLEDVKEVLQIRGAKVREFMKNKSYSRC
;
A
#
# COMPACT_ATOMS: atom_id res chain seq x y z
N MET A 1 5.97 6.81 -31.30
CA MET A 1 5.71 5.41 -31.50
C MET A 1 6.64 4.52 -30.74
N GLU A 2 7.88 4.73 -30.89
CA GLU A 2 8.82 3.95 -30.14
C GLU A 2 8.72 4.11 -28.68
N ASN A 3 8.27 5.26 -28.23
CA ASN A 3 8.12 5.49 -26.81
C ASN A 3 7.22 4.49 -26.17
N ILE A 4 6.22 4.07 -26.92
CA ILE A 4 5.29 3.11 -26.38
C ILE A 4 5.97 1.78 -26.17
N LEU A 5 6.87 1.46 -27.05
CA LEU A 5 7.54 0.18 -26.96
C LEU A 5 8.60 0.17 -25.89
N LYS A 6 8.94 1.33 -25.39
CA LYS A 6 9.99 1.41 -24.39
C LYS A 6 9.51 1.47 -22.98
N ILE A 7 8.29 1.13 -22.77
CA ILE A 7 7.79 1.08 -21.41
C ILE A 7 8.47 0.00 -20.63
N GLU A 8 8.88 -1.04 -21.29
CA GLU A 8 9.57 -2.07 -20.55
C GLU A 8 10.85 -1.47 -20.02
N GLY A 9 11.19 -1.74 -18.84
CA GLY A 9 12.30 -1.11 -18.19
C GLY A 9 11.89 0.10 -17.40
N TYR A 10 10.68 0.60 -17.62
CA TYR A 10 10.12 1.67 -16.84
C TYR A 10 9.00 1.17 -15.99
N GLU A 11 8.88 1.75 -14.84
CA GLU A 11 7.71 1.50 -14.02
C GLU A 11 6.73 2.63 -14.29
N LEU A 12 5.48 2.32 -14.60
CA LEU A 12 4.48 3.34 -14.79
C LEU A 12 4.28 4.09 -13.49
N LEU A 13 3.90 5.36 -13.60
CA LEU A 13 3.74 6.17 -12.40
C LEU A 13 2.76 5.57 -11.42
N ASN A 14 1.62 5.08 -11.89
CA ASN A 14 0.67 4.51 -10.97
C ASN A 14 1.20 3.23 -10.32
N GLN A 15 2.02 2.47 -11.04
CA GLN A 15 2.64 1.29 -10.46
C GLN A 15 3.68 1.67 -9.42
N LYS A 16 4.42 2.73 -9.69
CA LYS A 16 5.42 3.18 -8.74
C LYS A 16 4.76 3.68 -7.46
N VAL A 17 3.71 4.47 -7.60
CA VAL A 17 2.98 4.96 -6.44
C VAL A 17 2.40 3.78 -5.65
N TYR A 18 1.83 2.82 -6.37
CA TYR A 18 1.27 1.65 -5.74
C TYR A 18 2.34 0.90 -4.94
N ARG A 19 3.49 0.68 -5.55
CA ARG A 19 4.55 -0.05 -4.89
C ARG A 19 5.04 0.65 -3.63
N VAL A 20 5.24 1.95 -3.74
CA VAL A 20 5.74 2.73 -2.61
C VAL A 20 4.74 2.73 -1.46
N LEU A 21 3.47 2.95 -1.79
CA LEU A 21 2.45 2.97 -0.76
C LEU A 21 2.26 1.59 -0.13
N LYS A 22 2.27 0.56 -0.95
CA LYS A 22 2.10 -0.79 -0.43
C LYS A 22 3.22 -1.14 0.52
N GLU A 23 4.43 -0.82 0.15
CA GLU A 23 5.56 -1.08 1.01
C GLU A 23 5.43 -0.33 2.33
N ALA A 24 5.02 0.92 2.25
CA ALA A 24 4.89 1.72 3.47
C ALA A 24 3.84 1.14 4.41
N ILE A 25 2.77 0.62 3.84
CA ILE A 25 1.72 0.02 4.64
C ILE A 25 2.20 -1.30 5.25
N ILE A 26 2.82 -2.13 4.44
CA ILE A 26 3.25 -3.43 4.92
C ILE A 26 4.36 -3.32 5.94
N LYS A 27 5.26 -2.38 5.74
CA LYS A 27 6.36 -2.21 6.68
C LYS A 27 5.99 -1.40 7.91
N GLY A 28 4.78 -0.89 7.95
CA GLY A 28 4.33 -0.18 9.12
C GLY A 28 4.65 1.29 9.16
N PHE A 29 5.23 1.84 8.10
CA PHE A 29 5.47 3.27 8.04
C PHE A 29 4.16 4.04 7.98
N LEU A 30 3.16 3.45 7.34
CA LEU A 30 1.81 3.98 7.37
C LEU A 30 1.00 3.05 8.26
N GLU A 31 0.69 3.52 9.45
CA GLU A 31 0.04 2.67 10.43
C GLU A 31 -1.43 2.49 10.13
N PRO A 32 -2.01 1.39 10.58
CA PRO A 32 -3.45 1.20 10.44
C PRO A 32 -4.21 2.36 11.07
N GLY A 33 -5.24 2.79 10.39
CA GLY A 33 -6.02 3.91 10.85
C GLY A 33 -5.54 5.25 10.33
N THR A 34 -4.39 5.26 9.68
CA THR A 34 -3.86 6.49 9.10
C THR A 34 -4.77 6.96 7.98
N LYS A 35 -5.10 8.23 7.99
CA LYS A 35 -5.89 8.83 6.92
C LYS A 35 -4.97 9.32 5.84
N LEU A 36 -5.32 9.01 4.61
CA LEU A 36 -4.51 9.39 3.45
C LEU A 36 -5.24 10.44 2.64
N LEU A 37 -4.48 11.38 2.10
CA LEU A 37 -5.01 12.42 1.25
C LEU A 37 -4.30 12.34 -0.10
N GLU A 38 -5.08 12.17 -1.16
CA GLU A 38 -4.51 12.04 -2.50
C GLU A 38 -3.63 13.22 -2.86
N ASN A 39 -4.12 14.42 -2.55
CA ASN A 39 -3.35 15.61 -2.87
C ASN A 39 -2.00 15.64 -2.20
N LYS A 40 -1.98 15.27 -0.95
CA LYS A 40 -0.76 15.29 -0.18
C LYS A 40 0.23 14.28 -0.71
N ILE A 41 -0.26 13.09 -1.02
CA ILE A 41 0.59 12.05 -1.57
C ILE A 41 1.17 12.50 -2.90
N ALA A 42 0.31 13.05 -3.76
CA ALA A 42 0.76 13.51 -5.06
C ALA A 42 1.84 14.58 -4.93
N THR A 43 1.64 15.50 -4.03
CA THR A 43 2.62 16.56 -3.81
C THR A 43 3.93 15.99 -3.30
N GLN A 44 3.86 15.09 -2.35
CA GLN A 44 5.07 14.53 -1.78
C GLN A 44 5.84 13.69 -2.78
N MET A 45 5.15 13.04 -3.68
CA MET A 45 5.80 12.21 -4.67
C MET A 45 6.13 12.95 -5.94
N GLY A 46 5.67 14.18 -6.06
CA GLY A 46 5.96 14.96 -7.26
C GLY A 46 5.23 14.47 -8.49
N VAL A 47 4.01 13.95 -8.31
CA VAL A 47 3.22 13.46 -9.43
C VAL A 47 1.83 14.06 -9.38
N SER A 48 1.06 13.88 -10.45
CA SER A 48 -0.31 14.35 -10.46
C SER A 48 -1.17 13.40 -9.63
N ARG A 49 -2.43 13.79 -9.45
CA ARG A 49 -3.33 12.97 -8.63
C ARG A 49 -3.78 11.70 -9.30
N THR A 50 -3.81 11.71 -10.64
CA THR A 50 -4.33 10.55 -11.37
C THR A 50 -3.60 9.25 -11.03
N PRO A 51 -2.27 9.18 -11.12
CA PRO A 51 -1.61 7.92 -10.78
C PRO A 51 -1.77 7.56 -9.30
N VAL A 52 -1.91 8.57 -8.44
CA VAL A 52 -2.14 8.30 -7.03
C VAL A 52 -3.50 7.66 -6.83
N ARG A 53 -4.51 8.22 -7.48
CA ARG A 53 -5.86 7.68 -7.36
C ARG A 53 -5.94 6.24 -7.86
N GLU A 54 -5.28 5.97 -8.98
CA GLU A 54 -5.29 4.63 -9.53
C GLU A 54 -4.60 3.65 -8.60
N ALA A 55 -3.49 4.06 -8.01
CA ALA A 55 -2.78 3.21 -7.08
C ALA A 55 -3.63 2.93 -5.84
N ILE A 56 -4.30 3.97 -5.35
CA ILE A 56 -5.13 3.81 -4.16
C ILE A 56 -6.30 2.88 -4.43
N ARG A 57 -6.89 2.97 -5.62
CA ARG A 57 -7.98 2.07 -5.98
C ARG A 57 -7.51 0.62 -5.98
N LYS A 58 -6.31 0.39 -6.46
CA LYS A 58 -5.78 -0.95 -6.46
C LYS A 58 -5.53 -1.44 -5.04
N LEU A 59 -4.98 -0.58 -4.20
CA LEU A 59 -4.75 -0.95 -2.82
C LEU A 59 -6.05 -1.21 -2.09
N ALA A 60 -7.09 -0.44 -2.41
CA ALA A 60 -8.39 -0.65 -1.81
C ALA A 60 -8.97 -1.99 -2.25
N ALA A 61 -8.78 -2.34 -3.51
CA ALA A 61 -9.26 -3.62 -4.01
C ALA A 61 -8.56 -4.77 -3.31
N GLU A 62 -7.33 -4.54 -2.90
CA GLU A 62 -6.56 -5.57 -2.19
C GLU A 62 -6.81 -5.55 -0.69
N GLY A 63 -7.61 -4.62 -0.21
CA GLY A 63 -7.95 -4.57 1.20
C GLY A 63 -6.95 -3.84 2.06
N LEU A 64 -5.98 -3.18 1.46
CA LEU A 64 -4.97 -2.45 2.22
C LEU A 64 -5.38 -1.04 2.56
N ILE A 65 -6.33 -0.50 1.81
CA ILE A 65 -6.89 0.81 2.08
C ILE A 65 -8.39 0.69 2.06
N LYS A 66 -9.05 1.35 2.98
CA LYS A 66 -10.50 1.37 3.04
C LYS A 66 -10.98 2.75 2.64
N ILE A 67 -11.98 2.79 1.77
CA ILE A 67 -12.59 4.06 1.38
C ILE A 67 -13.88 4.20 2.15
N ALA A 68 -13.91 5.15 3.07
CA ALA A 68 -15.09 5.37 3.90
C ALA A 68 -16.19 6.03 3.08
N PRO A 69 -17.44 5.99 3.58
CA PRO A 69 -18.55 6.57 2.84
C PRO A 69 -18.35 8.04 2.50
N ASN A 70 -17.59 8.77 3.31
CA ASN A 70 -17.33 10.18 3.03
C ASN A 70 -16.08 10.36 2.20
N GLN A 71 -15.63 9.32 1.53
CA GLN A 71 -14.47 9.34 0.64
C GLN A 71 -13.14 9.44 1.38
N THR A 72 -13.14 9.28 2.68
CA THR A 72 -11.90 9.27 3.44
C THR A 72 -11.15 7.97 3.19
N LEU A 73 -9.85 8.08 2.95
CA LEU A 73 -9.01 6.92 2.70
C LEU A 73 -8.30 6.56 3.99
N ILE A 74 -8.43 5.31 4.39
CA ILE A 74 -7.87 4.87 5.66
C ILE A 74 -7.08 3.61 5.45
N VAL A 75 -5.87 3.58 6.02
CA VAL A 75 -5.05 2.38 5.98
C VAL A 75 -5.70 1.33 6.86
N THR A 76 -5.93 0.15 6.30
CA THR A 76 -6.57 -0.90 7.05
C THR A 76 -5.55 -1.67 7.86
N GLU A 77 -6.07 -2.40 8.83
CA GLU A 77 -5.22 -3.26 9.62
C GLU A 77 -5.10 -4.60 8.91
N VAL A 78 -3.86 -5.06 8.73
CA VAL A 78 -3.64 -6.35 8.12
C VAL A 78 -3.89 -7.41 9.16
N SER A 79 -4.88 -8.25 8.92
CA SER A 79 -5.23 -9.26 9.90
C SER A 79 -4.21 -10.37 9.93
N LEU A 80 -4.16 -11.07 11.04
CA LEU A 80 -3.27 -12.20 11.19
C LEU A 80 -3.56 -13.25 10.14
N GLU A 81 -4.81 -13.43 9.83
CA GLU A 81 -5.21 -14.44 8.86
C GLU A 81 -4.74 -14.10 7.48
N ASP A 82 -4.83 -12.83 7.10
CA ASP A 82 -4.34 -12.40 5.81
C ASP A 82 -2.85 -12.66 5.69
N VAL A 83 -2.13 -12.35 6.73
CA VAL A 83 -0.70 -12.57 6.74
C VAL A 83 -0.42 -14.06 6.64
N LYS A 84 -1.20 -14.86 7.35
CA LYS A 84 -1.03 -16.29 7.32
C LYS A 84 -1.20 -16.85 5.93
N GLU A 85 -2.20 -16.39 5.23
CA GLU A 85 -2.45 -16.87 3.88
C GLU A 85 -1.28 -16.60 2.97
N VAL A 86 -0.76 -15.41 3.06
CA VAL A 86 0.34 -15.01 2.20
C VAL A 86 1.62 -15.74 2.55
N LEU A 87 1.83 -15.96 3.84
CA LEU A 87 3.10 -16.51 4.30
C LEU A 87 2.97 -17.91 4.86
N GLN A 88 1.95 -18.62 4.46
CA GLN A 88 1.71 -19.92 5.09
C GLN A 88 2.86 -20.89 4.93
N ILE A 89 3.64 -20.75 3.90
CA ILE A 89 4.80 -21.59 3.71
C ILE A 89 5.85 -21.29 4.77
N ARG A 90 5.79 -20.11 5.34
CA ARG A 90 6.74 -19.68 6.34
C ARG A 90 6.05 -19.42 7.65
N GLY A 91 5.25 -20.36 8.08
CA GLY A 91 4.48 -20.18 9.28
C GLY A 91 5.24 -19.62 10.46
N ALA A 92 6.44 -20.10 10.67
CA ALA A 92 7.23 -19.61 11.78
C ALA A 92 7.55 -18.14 11.64
N LYS A 93 7.82 -17.73 10.42
CA LYS A 93 8.15 -16.34 10.18
C LYS A 93 6.97 -15.44 10.34
N VAL A 94 5.79 -15.94 10.03
CA VAL A 94 4.58 -15.17 10.24
C VAL A 94 4.47 -14.82 11.70
N ARG A 95 4.71 -15.77 12.55
CA ARG A 95 4.61 -15.55 13.98
C ARG A 95 5.61 -14.50 14.44
N GLU A 96 6.82 -14.60 13.97
CA GLU A 96 7.81 -13.61 14.33
C GLU A 96 7.46 -12.24 13.82
N PHE A 97 6.97 -12.21 12.59
CA PHE A 97 6.56 -10.95 12.00
C PHE A 97 5.48 -10.27 12.84
N MET A 98 4.49 -11.03 13.26
CA MET A 98 3.42 -10.47 14.06
C MET A 98 3.92 -10.01 15.41
N LYS A 99 4.85 -10.72 15.97
CA LYS A 99 5.46 -10.32 17.21
C LYS A 99 6.15 -8.99 17.09
N ASN A 100 6.94 -8.85 16.06
CA ASN A 100 7.67 -7.60 15.83
C ASN A 100 6.72 -6.46 15.62
N LYS A 101 5.64 -6.72 14.93
CA LYS A 101 4.65 -5.70 14.70
C LYS A 101 4.00 -5.25 15.98
N SER A 102 3.71 -6.18 16.83
CA SER A 102 3.16 -5.85 18.14
C SER A 102 4.10 -4.95 18.89
N TYR A 103 5.33 -5.28 18.85
CA TYR A 103 6.35 -4.49 19.48
C TYR A 103 6.36 -3.07 18.97
N SER A 104 6.36 -2.92 17.66
CA SER A 104 6.46 -1.60 17.13
C SER A 104 5.25 -0.76 17.46
N ARG A 105 4.17 -1.37 17.82
CA ARG A 105 3.01 -0.61 18.17
C ARG A 105 3.01 -0.15 19.58
N CYS A 106 3.77 -0.78 20.38
CA CYS A 106 3.90 -0.35 21.76
C CYS A 106 4.90 0.73 21.85
#